data_90c90f2281eb8d0b71c4e01fe1e7f142
#
_entry.id   90c90f2281eb8d0b71c4e01fe1e7f142
#
_cell.length_a   1.000
_cell.length_b   1.000
_cell.length_c   1.000
_cell.angle_alpha   90.00
_cell.angle_beta   90.00
_cell.angle_gamma   90.00
#
_symmetry.space_group_name_H-M   'P 1'
#
loop_
_entity.id
_entity.type
_entity.pdbx_description
1 polymer ?
#
loop_
_entity_poly.entity_id
_entity_poly.type
_entity_poly.pdbx_seq_one_letter_code
_entity_poly.pdbx_strand_id
1 'polypeptide(L)' 'MSLQTLAPVHATHDIQRGHNVVKHGWHGRVVDSFPNWSSTTYSVEFVPDDIAGATLTMHGLTELDVQPD' A
#
# COMPACT_ATOMS: atom_id res chain seq x y z
N MET A 1 -12.22 8.98 -5.12
CA MET A 1 -12.65 8.08 -4.02
C MET A 1 -11.48 7.83 -3.10
N SER A 2 -11.69 7.92 -1.79
CA SER A 2 -10.65 7.72 -0.80
C SER A 2 -10.65 6.29 -0.29
N LEU A 3 -9.45 5.76 -0.02
CA LEU A 3 -9.31 4.49 0.66
C LEU A 3 -9.51 4.68 2.15
N GLN A 4 -10.19 3.73 2.78
CA GLN A 4 -10.44 3.79 4.22
C GLN A 4 -9.32 3.10 4.98
N THR A 5 -9.09 3.56 6.23
CA THR A 5 -8.15 2.90 7.14
C THR A 5 -8.59 1.46 7.36
N LEU A 6 -7.64 0.54 7.35
CA LEU A 6 -7.81 -0.91 7.48
C LEU A 6 -8.50 -1.55 6.26
N ALA A 7 -8.76 -0.81 5.19
CA ALA A 7 -9.31 -1.39 3.97
C ALA A 7 -8.29 -2.35 3.34
N PRO A 8 -8.73 -3.54 2.90
CA PRO A 8 -7.84 -4.44 2.18
C PRO A 8 -7.58 -3.90 0.77
N VAL A 9 -6.32 -3.95 0.38
CA VAL A 9 -5.89 -3.42 -0.93
C VAL A 9 -4.87 -4.35 -1.55
N HIS A 10 -4.53 -4.10 -2.79
CA HIS A 10 -3.43 -4.80 -3.47
C HIS A 10 -2.63 -3.80 -4.31
N ALA A 11 -1.35 -4.12 -4.51
CA ALA A 11 -0.47 -3.30 -5.34
C ALA A 11 -0.84 -3.44 -6.81
N THR A 12 -0.94 -2.32 -7.51
CA THR A 12 -1.30 -2.29 -8.93
C THR A 12 -0.10 -2.43 -9.85
N HIS A 13 1.10 -2.28 -9.32
CA HIS A 13 2.36 -2.41 -10.04
C HIS A 13 3.47 -2.64 -9.02
N ASP A 14 4.67 -2.94 -9.50
CA ASP A 14 5.82 -3.06 -8.62
C ASP A 14 6.17 -1.69 -8.05
N ILE A 15 6.35 -1.61 -6.74
CA ILE A 15 6.64 -0.36 -6.04
C ILE A 15 8.00 -0.52 -5.35
N GLN A 16 8.91 0.42 -5.62
CA GLN A 16 10.22 0.43 -4.97
C GLN A 16 10.40 1.73 -4.21
N ARG A 17 10.81 1.60 -2.94
CA ARG A 17 11.14 2.74 -2.07
C ARG A 17 12.43 2.38 -1.33
N GLY A 18 13.55 3.00 -1.72
CA GLY A 18 14.84 2.66 -1.15
C GLY A 18 15.17 1.20 -1.40
N HIS A 19 15.37 0.44 -0.33
CA HIS A 19 15.68 -0.98 -0.41
C HIS A 19 14.45 -1.87 -0.38
N ASN A 20 13.26 -1.28 -0.19
CA ASN A 20 12.03 -2.03 -0.07
C ASN A 20 11.34 -2.14 -1.41
N VAL A 21 10.88 -3.33 -1.75
CA VAL A 21 10.17 -3.60 -3.00
C VAL A 21 8.89 -4.34 -2.68
N VAL A 22 7.78 -3.83 -3.22
CA VAL A 22 6.47 -4.48 -3.20
C VAL A 22 6.17 -4.91 -4.63
N LYS A 23 5.81 -6.17 -4.79
CA LYS A 23 5.52 -6.73 -6.10
C LYS A 23 4.06 -6.51 -6.47
N HIS A 24 3.78 -6.37 -7.75
CA HIS A 24 2.43 -6.28 -8.28
C HIS A 24 1.56 -7.42 -7.75
N GLY A 25 0.40 -7.09 -7.25
CA GLY A 25 -0.56 -8.06 -6.76
C GLY A 25 -0.43 -8.42 -5.28
N TRP A 26 0.63 -7.96 -4.61
CA TRP A 26 0.75 -8.20 -3.17
C TRP A 26 -0.40 -7.53 -2.43
N HIS A 27 -0.97 -8.26 -1.46
CA HIS A 27 -2.06 -7.78 -0.65
C HIS A 27 -1.56 -7.08 0.60
N GLY A 28 -2.35 -6.13 1.08
CA GLY A 28 -2.06 -5.40 2.30
C GLY A 28 -3.29 -4.71 2.81
N ARG A 29 -3.09 -3.81 3.76
CA ARG A 29 -4.17 -2.98 4.28
C ARG A 29 -3.67 -1.57 4.51
N VAL A 30 -4.57 -0.61 4.36
CA VAL A 30 -4.28 0.79 4.65
C VAL A 30 -4.22 0.97 6.17
N VAL A 31 -3.07 1.38 6.69
CA VAL A 31 -2.89 1.60 8.13
C VAL A 31 -2.98 3.07 8.50
N ASP A 32 -2.82 3.97 7.53
CA ASP A 32 -2.95 5.40 7.77
C ASP A 32 -3.23 6.12 6.46
N SER A 33 -3.80 7.32 6.58
CA SER A 33 -4.04 8.16 5.42
C SER A 33 -3.68 9.60 5.77
N PHE A 34 -3.11 10.31 4.79
CA PHE A 34 -2.64 11.69 4.97
C PHE A 34 -3.30 12.55 3.90
N PRO A 35 -4.49 13.12 4.18
CA PRO A 35 -5.15 13.97 3.21
C PRO A 35 -4.36 15.25 2.99
N ASN A 36 -4.29 15.65 1.73
CA ASN A 36 -3.65 16.86 1.31
C ASN A 36 -4.62 17.58 0.37
N TRP A 37 -4.51 18.89 0.24
CA TRP A 37 -5.44 19.65 -0.59
C TRP A 37 -5.33 19.30 -2.08
N SER A 38 -4.23 18.69 -2.51
CA SER A 38 -4.07 18.28 -3.92
C SER A 38 -4.23 16.76 -4.12
N SER A 39 -4.02 15.97 -3.08
CA SER A 39 -4.13 14.50 -3.16
C SER A 39 -4.07 13.91 -1.76
N THR A 40 -4.44 12.64 -1.66
CA THR A 40 -4.30 11.88 -0.42
C THR A 40 -3.23 10.83 -0.62
N THR A 41 -2.33 10.70 0.35
CA THR A 41 -1.35 9.61 0.37
C THR A 41 -1.68 8.62 1.49
N TYR A 42 -1.17 7.41 1.35
CA TYR A 42 -1.51 6.32 2.26
C TYR A 42 -0.26 5.61 2.71
N SER A 43 -0.32 5.11 3.93
CA SER A 43 0.64 4.11 4.42
C SER A 43 -0.07 2.77 4.37
N VAL A 44 0.57 1.78 3.77
CA VAL A 44 0.00 0.45 3.57
C VAL A 44 0.95 -0.59 4.11
N GLU A 45 0.42 -1.50 4.93
CA GLU A 45 1.16 -2.65 5.41
C GLU A 45 0.89 -3.82 4.49
N PHE A 46 1.92 -4.23 3.74
CA PHE A 46 1.82 -5.35 2.80
C PHE A 46 2.24 -6.64 3.46
N VAL A 47 1.64 -7.73 3.03
CA VAL A 47 2.02 -9.08 3.44
C VAL A 47 2.65 -9.75 2.21
N PRO A 48 3.98 -9.90 2.20
CA PRO A 48 4.65 -10.54 1.07
C PRO A 48 4.18 -12.00 0.89
N ASP A 49 3.90 -12.37 -0.36
CA ASP A 49 3.44 -13.73 -0.66
C ASP A 49 4.53 -14.77 -0.47
N ASP A 50 5.79 -14.36 -0.61
CA ASP A 50 6.92 -15.27 -0.61
C ASP A 50 7.59 -15.42 0.76
N ILE A 51 7.16 -14.65 1.77
CA ILE A 51 7.74 -14.70 3.11
C ILE A 51 6.62 -14.77 4.14
N ALA A 52 6.35 -15.96 4.64
CA ALA A 52 5.28 -16.16 5.61
C ALA A 52 5.59 -15.42 6.92
N GLY A 53 4.59 -14.72 7.45
CA GLY A 53 4.70 -14.01 8.73
C GLY A 53 5.41 -12.68 8.68
N ALA A 54 5.92 -12.27 7.52
CA ALA A 54 6.56 -10.97 7.36
C ALA A 54 5.55 -9.92 6.94
N THR A 55 5.81 -8.67 7.31
CA THR A 55 5.05 -7.51 6.83
C THR A 55 6.01 -6.42 6.39
N LEU A 56 5.56 -5.59 5.47
CA LEU A 56 6.34 -4.47 4.96
C LEU A 56 5.43 -3.26 4.84
N THR A 57 5.74 -2.19 5.56
CA THR A 57 4.96 -0.97 5.51
C THR A 57 5.61 0.02 4.54
N MET A 58 4.81 0.50 3.60
CA MET A 58 5.21 1.54 2.64
C MET A 58 4.41 2.80 2.89
N HIS A 59 5.08 3.94 2.75
CA HIS A 59 4.49 5.27 2.95
C HIS A 59 4.43 6.03 1.63
N GLY A 60 3.58 7.05 1.60
CA GLY A 60 3.51 7.95 0.45
C GLY A 60 2.89 7.33 -0.80
N LEU A 61 2.06 6.32 -0.63
CA LEU A 61 1.38 5.67 -1.75
C LEU A 61 0.12 6.43 -2.13
N THR A 62 -0.28 6.33 -3.39
CA THR A 62 -1.49 6.96 -3.91
C THR A 62 -2.51 5.90 -4.32
N GLU A 63 -3.71 6.36 -4.70
CA GLU A 63 -4.75 5.48 -5.21
C GLU A 63 -4.37 4.84 -6.56
N LEU A 64 -3.30 5.31 -7.20
CA LEU A 64 -2.76 4.68 -8.41
C LEU A 64 -1.83 3.52 -8.07
N ASP A 65 -1.23 3.55 -6.89
CA ASP A 65 -0.28 2.51 -6.47
C ASP A 65 -0.98 1.30 -5.87
N VAL A 66 -2.11 1.51 -5.22
CA VAL A 66 -2.89 0.45 -4.58
C VAL A 66 -4.36 0.65 -4.88
N GLN A 67 -5.09 -0.45 -4.96
CA GLN A 67 -6.52 -0.44 -5.19
C GLN A 67 -7.21 -1.38 -4.22
N PRO A 68 -8.51 -1.12 -3.90
CA PRO A 68 -9.28 -2.03 -3.04
C PRO A 68 -9.36 -3.42 -3.67
N ASP A 69 -9.32 -4.41 -2.81
CA ASP A 69 -9.51 -5.81 -3.22
C ASP A 69 -10.92 -6.07 -3.73
#